data_39d6b566890b9ae697c563a22fe3d0dc
#
_entry.id   39d6b566890b9ae697c563a22fe3d0dc
#
_cell.length_a   1.000
_cell.length_b   1.000
_cell.length_c   1.000
_cell.angle_alpha   90.00
_cell.angle_beta   90.00
_cell.angle_gamma   90.00
#
_symmetry.space_group_name_H-M   'P 1'
#
loop_
_entity.id
_entity.type
_entity.pdbx_description
1 polymer ?
#
loop_
_entity_poly.entity_id
_entity_poly.type
_entity_poly.pdbx_seq_one_letter_code
_entity_poly.pdbx_strand_id
1 'polypeptide(L)'
;MADYEQAKVAFEAGATHVTHMFNGMNGLHHRKPGIIGAAFDAGATVELICDGFHIDPSVIRMTAALFGDKLNLISDSMRCAGMPEGEYSLGGQPVWMKAGKATLADGTLAGSSIHLMDAVRMWFVLEFRWSRRFGQRH
;
A
#
# COMPACT_ATOMS: atom_id res chain seq x y z
N MET A 1 -11.82 8.18 -9.46
CA MET A 1 -11.17 6.88 -9.17
C MET A 1 -11.78 5.86 -10.12
N ALA A 2 -10.96 5.04 -10.76
CA ALA A 2 -11.44 4.05 -11.72
C ALA A 2 -12.27 2.95 -11.02
N ASP A 3 -13.34 2.52 -11.66
CA ASP A 3 -14.08 1.32 -11.29
C ASP A 3 -13.46 0.06 -11.95
N TYR A 4 -14.09 -1.09 -11.79
CA TYR A 4 -13.60 -2.35 -12.33
C TYR A 4 -13.52 -2.34 -13.86
N GLU A 5 -14.57 -1.88 -14.55
CA GLU A 5 -14.62 -1.89 -16.02
C GLU A 5 -13.62 -0.91 -16.62
N GLN A 6 -13.48 0.28 -16.03
CA GLN A 6 -12.48 1.25 -16.44
C GLN A 6 -11.05 0.72 -16.26
N ALA A 7 -10.78 0.06 -15.14
CA ALA A 7 -9.48 -0.54 -14.89
C ALA A 7 -9.19 -1.72 -15.85
N LYS A 8 -10.18 -2.56 -16.12
CA LYS A 8 -10.08 -3.65 -17.10
C LYS A 8 -9.69 -3.13 -18.48
N VAL A 9 -10.37 -2.09 -18.99
CA VAL A 9 -10.02 -1.45 -20.25
C VAL A 9 -8.57 -0.95 -20.25
N ALA A 10 -8.10 -0.37 -19.14
CA ALA A 10 -6.72 0.09 -19.03
C ALA A 10 -5.71 -1.07 -19.12
N PHE A 11 -6.00 -2.20 -18.47
CA PHE A 11 -5.15 -3.41 -18.55
C PHE A 11 -5.17 -4.01 -19.95
N GLU A 12 -6.31 -4.08 -20.62
CA GLU A 12 -6.43 -4.52 -22.02
C GLU A 12 -5.67 -3.60 -22.99
N ALA A 13 -5.57 -2.30 -22.66
CA ALA A 13 -4.78 -1.33 -23.42
C ALA A 13 -3.27 -1.37 -23.10
N GLY A 14 -2.81 -2.27 -22.20
CA GLY A 14 -1.40 -2.49 -21.92
C GLY A 14 -0.90 -1.97 -20.58
N ALA A 15 -1.76 -1.49 -19.68
CA ALA A 15 -1.35 -1.25 -18.31
C ALA A 15 -0.98 -2.59 -17.64
N THR A 16 0.10 -2.61 -16.86
CA THR A 16 0.63 -3.84 -16.24
C THR A 16 0.84 -3.73 -14.75
N HIS A 17 0.56 -2.55 -14.18
CA HIS A 17 0.99 -2.22 -12.83
C HIS A 17 0.00 -1.35 -12.08
N VAL A 18 -0.16 -1.57 -10.77
CA VAL A 18 -0.96 -0.74 -9.87
C VAL A 18 -0.06 -0.16 -8.78
N THR A 19 0.10 1.15 -8.78
CA THR A 19 0.90 1.84 -7.76
C THR A 19 0.14 1.95 -6.43
N HIS A 20 0.85 1.96 -5.31
CA HIS A 20 0.37 2.11 -3.92
C HIS A 20 -1.05 1.56 -3.67
N MET A 21 -1.28 0.29 -4.03
CA MET A 21 -2.62 -0.35 -3.98
C MET A 21 -3.32 -0.10 -2.63
N PHE A 22 -4.61 0.11 -2.67
CA PHE A 22 -5.54 0.58 -1.63
C PHE A 22 -5.50 2.08 -1.32
N ASN A 23 -4.44 2.80 -1.67
CA ASN A 23 -4.31 4.22 -1.40
C ASN A 23 -4.74 5.04 -2.62
N GLY A 24 -5.50 6.11 -2.41
CA GLY A 24 -6.02 6.95 -3.49
C GLY A 24 -6.97 6.25 -4.46
N MET A 25 -7.58 5.12 -4.09
CA MET A 25 -8.50 4.35 -4.93
C MET A 25 -9.70 3.83 -4.14
N ASN A 26 -10.72 3.32 -4.85
CA ASN A 26 -11.85 2.67 -4.20
C ASN A 26 -11.40 1.35 -3.56
N GLY A 27 -11.88 1.09 -2.35
CA GLY A 27 -11.62 -0.16 -1.66
C GLY A 27 -12.24 -1.38 -2.35
N LEU A 28 -11.70 -2.57 -2.07
CA LEU A 28 -12.26 -3.84 -2.55
C LEU A 28 -13.64 -4.07 -1.90
N HIS A 29 -14.66 -4.17 -2.71
CA HIS A 29 -16.02 -4.52 -2.26
C HIS A 29 -16.52 -5.73 -3.05
N HIS A 30 -17.16 -6.69 -2.38
CA HIS A 30 -17.56 -7.98 -2.96
C HIS A 30 -18.50 -7.91 -4.18
N ARG A 31 -19.15 -6.79 -4.44
CA ARG A 31 -19.98 -6.52 -5.63
C ARG A 31 -19.45 -5.39 -6.52
N LYS A 32 -18.42 -4.68 -6.07
CA LYS A 32 -17.76 -3.59 -6.79
C LYS A 32 -16.25 -3.68 -6.52
N PRO A 33 -15.55 -4.65 -7.14
CA PRO A 33 -14.17 -4.96 -6.79
C PRO A 33 -13.15 -3.87 -7.15
N GLY A 34 -13.55 -2.93 -8.02
CA GLY A 34 -12.71 -1.80 -8.41
C GLY A 34 -11.41 -2.23 -9.10
N ILE A 35 -10.43 -1.35 -9.03
CA ILE A 35 -9.09 -1.56 -9.59
C ILE A 35 -8.42 -2.82 -9.01
N ILE A 36 -8.67 -3.13 -7.75
CA ILE A 36 -8.04 -4.26 -7.05
C ILE A 36 -8.45 -5.59 -7.68
N GLY A 37 -9.75 -5.77 -7.91
CA GLY A 37 -10.26 -6.96 -8.59
C GLY A 37 -9.79 -7.05 -10.03
N ALA A 38 -9.83 -5.94 -10.77
CA ALA A 38 -9.35 -5.91 -12.15
C ALA A 38 -7.85 -6.22 -12.27
N ALA A 39 -7.03 -5.73 -11.33
CA ALA A 39 -5.60 -6.03 -11.28
C ALA A 39 -5.34 -7.52 -11.04
N PHE A 40 -6.12 -8.16 -10.16
CA PHE A 40 -6.03 -9.59 -9.91
C PHE A 40 -6.36 -10.39 -11.18
N ASP A 41 -7.48 -10.08 -11.82
CA ASP A 41 -7.93 -10.78 -13.04
C ASP A 41 -6.95 -10.58 -14.21
N ALA A 42 -6.37 -9.40 -14.34
CA ALA A 42 -5.36 -9.08 -15.36
C ALA A 42 -3.98 -9.68 -15.06
N GLY A 43 -3.77 -10.20 -13.86
CA GLY A 43 -2.45 -10.66 -13.41
C GLY A 43 -1.40 -9.56 -13.37
N ALA A 44 -1.82 -8.33 -13.06
CA ALA A 44 -0.95 -7.17 -12.96
C ALA A 44 -0.01 -7.25 -11.74
N THR A 45 1.11 -6.56 -11.81
CA THR A 45 1.94 -6.29 -10.63
C THR A 45 1.33 -5.21 -9.77
N VAL A 46 1.55 -5.26 -8.47
CA VAL A 46 0.98 -4.32 -7.51
C VAL A 46 2.03 -3.84 -6.51
N GLU A 47 1.86 -2.64 -6.01
CA GLU A 47 2.72 -2.06 -4.97
C GLU A 47 1.97 -1.91 -3.66
N LEU A 48 2.66 -2.16 -2.54
CA LEU A 48 2.14 -1.89 -1.19
C LEU A 48 3.07 -1.00 -0.40
N ILE A 49 2.49 -0.02 0.30
CA ILE A 49 3.15 0.74 1.35
C ILE A 49 3.05 -0.07 2.65
N CYS A 50 4.16 -0.69 3.04
CA CYS A 50 4.20 -1.57 4.20
C CYS A 50 4.81 -0.85 5.41
N ASP A 51 4.12 0.18 5.92
CA ASP A 51 4.57 1.02 7.04
C ASP A 51 3.78 0.80 8.34
N GLY A 52 2.73 -0.02 8.29
CA GLY A 52 1.84 -0.29 9.43
C GLY A 52 0.78 0.78 9.68
N PHE A 53 0.70 1.82 8.84
CA PHE A 53 -0.28 2.90 8.94
C PHE A 53 -1.22 2.97 7.75
N HIS A 54 -0.70 2.81 6.53
CA HIS A 54 -1.49 2.88 5.31
C HIS A 54 -2.37 1.66 5.11
N ILE A 55 -1.88 0.49 5.48
CA ILE A 55 -2.55 -0.79 5.21
C ILE A 55 -2.52 -1.67 6.47
N ASP A 56 -3.67 -2.21 6.84
CA ASP A 56 -3.76 -3.16 7.94
C ASP A 56 -2.93 -4.43 7.65
N PRO A 57 -2.23 -4.97 8.66
CA PRO A 57 -1.44 -6.20 8.51
C PRO A 57 -2.20 -7.40 7.92
N SER A 58 -3.49 -7.53 8.15
CA SER A 58 -4.29 -8.62 7.57
C SER A 58 -4.48 -8.43 6.07
N VAL A 59 -4.68 -7.19 5.62
CA VAL A 59 -4.82 -6.84 4.20
C VAL A 59 -3.48 -7.03 3.46
N ILE A 60 -2.35 -6.69 4.08
CA ILE A 60 -1.02 -6.96 3.54
C ILE A 60 -0.85 -8.46 3.26
N ARG A 61 -1.19 -9.33 4.24
CA ARG A 61 -1.09 -10.78 4.07
C ARG A 61 -2.05 -11.33 3.01
N MET A 62 -3.29 -10.82 2.96
CA MET A 62 -4.25 -11.19 1.92
C MET A 62 -3.72 -10.84 0.53
N THR A 63 -3.15 -9.66 0.38
CA THR A 63 -2.57 -9.22 -0.90
C THR A 63 -1.38 -10.08 -1.29
N ALA A 64 -0.52 -10.44 -0.34
CA ALA A 64 0.58 -11.36 -0.58
C ALA A 64 0.11 -12.73 -1.07
N ALA A 65 -0.93 -13.27 -0.44
CA ALA A 65 -1.50 -14.56 -0.85
C ALA A 65 -2.15 -14.50 -2.25
N LEU A 66 -2.72 -13.36 -2.63
CA LEU A 66 -3.38 -13.19 -3.93
C LEU A 66 -2.42 -12.89 -5.06
N PHE A 67 -1.41 -12.07 -4.84
CA PHE A 67 -0.52 -11.56 -5.89
C PHE A 67 0.85 -12.25 -5.94
N GLY A 68 1.28 -12.91 -4.85
CA GLY A 68 2.53 -13.69 -4.82
C GLY A 68 3.75 -12.87 -5.24
N ASP A 69 4.47 -13.36 -6.24
CA ASP A 69 5.67 -12.75 -6.83
C ASP A 69 5.41 -11.44 -7.61
N LYS A 70 4.14 -11.11 -7.84
CA LYS A 70 3.71 -9.85 -8.45
C LYS A 70 3.55 -8.71 -7.46
N LEU A 71 3.77 -8.95 -6.17
CA LEU A 71 3.72 -7.94 -5.13
C LEU A 71 5.08 -7.27 -4.96
N ASN A 72 5.11 -5.94 -5.05
CA ASN A 72 6.29 -5.11 -4.77
C ASN A 72 6.06 -4.30 -3.50
N LEU A 73 7.06 -4.24 -2.64
CA LEU A 73 7.05 -3.31 -1.50
C LEU A 73 7.61 -1.97 -1.93
N ILE A 74 6.93 -0.91 -1.56
CA ILE A 74 7.38 0.46 -1.78
C ILE A 74 7.37 1.24 -0.48
N SER A 75 8.13 2.33 -0.44
CA SER A 75 8.08 3.28 0.67
C SER A 75 7.06 4.37 0.43
N ASP A 76 6.91 4.84 -0.80
CA ASP A 76 6.14 6.04 -1.13
C ASP A 76 6.48 7.21 -0.21
N SER A 77 7.80 7.41 -0.01
CA SER A 77 8.35 8.30 1.01
C SER A 77 8.18 9.76 0.65
N MET A 78 7.75 10.51 1.63
CA MET A 78 7.80 11.98 1.60
C MET A 78 9.21 12.51 1.96
N ARG A 79 9.44 13.80 1.73
CA ARG A 79 10.69 14.48 2.12
C ARG A 79 10.99 14.41 3.61
N CYS A 80 9.98 14.19 4.45
CA CYS A 80 10.15 14.06 5.89
C CYS A 80 10.64 12.68 6.35
N ALA A 81 10.80 11.70 5.44
CA ALA A 81 11.30 10.39 5.81
C ALA A 81 12.70 10.47 6.42
N GLY A 82 12.86 9.92 7.62
CA GLY A 82 14.11 9.99 8.38
C GLY A 82 14.43 11.35 9.02
N MET A 83 13.54 12.30 8.91
CA MET A 83 13.71 13.64 9.51
C MET A 83 13.06 13.70 10.90
N PRO A 84 13.42 14.70 11.76
CA PRO A 84 12.77 14.92 13.04
C PRO A 84 11.25 15.16 12.91
N GLU A 85 10.51 14.97 14.00
CA GLU A 85 9.10 15.37 14.06
C GLU A 85 8.95 16.88 13.82
N GLY A 86 7.89 17.28 13.10
CA GLY A 86 7.67 18.69 12.80
C GLY A 86 6.78 18.91 11.58
N GLU A 87 6.75 20.14 11.14
CA GLU A 87 5.99 20.59 9.98
C GLU A 87 6.83 20.51 8.70
N TYR A 88 6.24 19.97 7.66
CA TYR A 88 6.80 19.79 6.33
C TYR A 88 5.81 20.25 5.27
N SER A 89 6.13 20.08 3.99
CA SER A 89 5.25 20.44 2.88
C SER A 89 5.18 19.33 1.84
N LEU A 90 3.99 19.09 1.31
CA LEU A 90 3.73 18.23 0.17
C LEU A 90 2.88 19.00 -0.85
N GLY A 91 3.45 19.27 -2.03
CA GLY A 91 2.75 20.01 -3.09
C GLY A 91 2.23 21.39 -2.66
N GLY A 92 2.93 22.06 -1.73
CA GLY A 92 2.52 23.36 -1.17
C GLY A 92 1.52 23.27 -0.01
N GLN A 93 1.06 22.09 0.35
CA GLN A 93 0.19 21.87 1.52
C GLN A 93 1.05 21.54 2.75
N PRO A 94 0.72 22.09 3.94
CA PRO A 94 1.40 21.74 5.17
C PRO A 94 1.10 20.30 5.59
N VAL A 95 2.12 19.60 6.06
CA VAL A 95 2.05 18.24 6.55
C VAL A 95 2.76 18.17 7.90
N TRP A 96 2.16 17.51 8.86
CA TRP A 96 2.74 17.30 10.19
C TRP A 96 3.21 15.87 10.33
N MET A 97 4.51 15.71 10.62
CA MET A 97 5.09 14.42 10.98
C MET A 97 5.15 14.25 12.49
N LYS A 98 4.45 13.25 13.02
CA LYS A 98 4.44 12.91 14.43
C LYS A 98 4.29 11.40 14.62
N ALA A 99 5.09 10.82 15.51
CA ALA A 99 5.09 9.39 15.83
C ALA A 99 5.16 8.48 14.56
N GLY A 100 5.98 8.87 13.59
CA GLY A 100 6.14 8.12 12.34
C GLY A 100 5.00 8.26 11.34
N LYS A 101 4.01 9.14 11.60
CA LYS A 101 2.90 9.44 10.68
C LYS A 101 3.05 10.84 10.11
N ALA A 102 2.87 10.97 8.80
CA ALA A 102 2.77 12.24 8.12
C ALA A 102 1.31 12.49 7.72
N THR A 103 0.69 13.53 8.28
CA THR A 103 -0.75 13.81 8.09
C THR A 103 -1.00 15.23 7.62
N LEU A 104 -2.06 15.41 6.86
CA LEU A 104 -2.64 16.71 6.55
C LEU A 104 -3.39 17.29 7.76
N ALA A 105 -3.87 18.53 7.66
CA ALA A 105 -4.61 19.21 8.72
C ALA A 105 -5.90 18.48 9.16
N ASP A 106 -6.52 17.75 8.27
CA ASP A 106 -7.73 16.95 8.52
C ASP A 106 -7.44 15.55 9.09
N GLY A 107 -6.16 15.22 9.33
CA GLY A 107 -5.73 13.92 9.81
C GLY A 107 -5.54 12.85 8.74
N THR A 108 -5.81 13.15 7.48
CA THR A 108 -5.56 12.22 6.36
C THR A 108 -4.06 11.95 6.24
N LEU A 109 -3.69 10.69 5.98
CA LEU A 109 -2.30 10.34 5.68
C LEU A 109 -1.87 11.04 4.38
N ALA A 110 -0.76 11.75 4.44
CA ALA A 110 -0.23 12.53 3.30
C ALA A 110 0.75 11.73 2.45
N GLY A 111 1.34 10.71 3.02
CA GLY A 111 2.32 9.83 2.43
C GLY A 111 3.15 9.16 3.50
N SER A 112 4.08 8.28 3.12
CA SER A 112 4.89 7.53 4.06
C SER A 112 6.08 8.34 4.59
N SER A 113 6.49 8.03 5.80
CA SER A 113 7.71 8.58 6.45
C SER A 113 8.81 7.53 6.62
N ILE A 114 8.66 6.34 6.03
CA ILE A 114 9.62 5.25 6.14
C ILE A 114 10.58 5.21 4.94
N HIS A 115 11.72 4.55 5.12
CA HIS A 115 12.56 4.11 4.02
C HIS A 115 12.15 2.71 3.54
N LEU A 116 12.53 2.34 2.31
CA LEU A 116 12.16 1.04 1.73
C LEU A 116 12.58 -0.15 2.62
N MET A 117 13.73 -0.06 3.26
CA MET A 117 14.20 -1.12 4.17
C MET A 117 13.32 -1.29 5.42
N ASP A 118 12.60 -0.25 5.82
CA ASP A 118 11.64 -0.35 6.93
C ASP A 118 10.37 -1.10 6.49
N ALA A 119 9.91 -0.88 5.25
CA ALA A 119 8.86 -1.69 4.64
C ALA A 119 9.23 -3.18 4.57
N VAL A 120 10.46 -3.48 4.15
CA VAL A 120 10.98 -4.86 4.10
C VAL A 120 11.06 -5.48 5.50
N ARG A 121 11.55 -4.75 6.50
CA ARG A 121 11.59 -5.22 7.89
C ARG A 121 10.19 -5.50 8.43
N MET A 122 9.25 -4.60 8.18
CA MET A 122 7.84 -4.77 8.58
C MET A 122 7.23 -6.02 7.95
N TRP A 123 7.46 -6.22 6.66
CA TRP A 123 7.05 -7.42 5.93
C TRP A 123 7.52 -8.70 6.63
N PHE A 124 8.82 -8.83 6.91
CA PHE A 124 9.35 -10.01 7.60
C PHE A 124 8.75 -10.23 8.99
N VAL A 125 8.52 -9.16 9.75
CA VAL A 125 7.87 -9.25 11.06
C VAL A 125 6.43 -9.78 10.92
N LEU A 126 5.69 -9.32 9.93
CA LEU A 126 4.31 -9.75 9.69
C LEU A 126 4.25 -11.22 9.25
N GLU A 127 5.10 -11.64 8.33
CA GLU A 127 5.18 -13.04 7.87
C GLU A 127 5.60 -13.99 8.99
N PHE A 128 6.68 -13.65 9.71
CA PHE A 128 7.22 -14.49 10.77
C PHE A 128 6.25 -14.66 11.95
N ARG A 129 5.55 -13.59 12.35
CA ARG A 129 4.56 -13.67 13.43
C ARG A 129 3.33 -14.48 13.02
N TRP A 130 2.94 -14.41 11.76
CA TRP A 130 1.78 -15.14 11.26
C TRP A 130 2.07 -16.62 11.07
N SER A 131 3.19 -17.00 10.46
CA SER A 131 3.60 -18.40 10.30
C SER A 131 3.76 -19.13 11.63
N ARG A 132 4.31 -18.47 12.65
CA ARG A 132 4.36 -19.02 14.02
C ARG A 132 2.99 -19.22 14.66
N ARG A 133 2.03 -18.33 14.40
CA ARG A 133 0.73 -18.37 15.07
C ARG A 133 -0.25 -19.37 14.42
N PHE A 134 -0.15 -19.58 13.15
CA PHE A 134 -1.10 -20.39 12.37
C PHE A 134 -0.49 -21.64 11.73
N GLY A 135 0.80 -21.93 12.00
CA GLY A 135 1.40 -23.22 11.74
C GLY A 135 1.31 -23.65 10.28
N GLN A 136 1.68 -22.81 9.33
CA GLN A 136 1.86 -23.32 7.97
C GLN A 136 3.07 -24.25 7.95
N ARG A 137 2.78 -25.54 8.02
CA ARG A 137 3.71 -26.59 7.62
C ARG A 137 3.63 -26.65 6.09
N HIS A 138 4.66 -26.21 5.45
CA HIS A 138 4.95 -26.58 4.06
C HIS A 138 5.74 -27.89 4.08
#